data_80fb6ddebdb82a1fd49067b4f6d386f2
#
_entry.id   80fb6ddebdb82a1fd49067b4f6d386f2
#
_cell.length_a   1.000
_cell.length_b   1.000
_cell.length_c   1.000
_cell.angle_alpha   90.00
_cell.angle_beta   90.00
_cell.angle_gamma   90.00
#
_symmetry.space_group_name_H-M   'P 1'
#
loop_
_entity.id
_entity.type
_entity.pdbx_description
1 polymer ?
#
loop_
_entity_poly.entity_id
_entity_poly.type
_entity_poly.pdbx_seq_one_letter_code
_entity_poly.pdbx_strand_id
1 'polypeptide(L)'
;KEKFVPINNNEVGMYVCGPTVYDFPHIGNARPLVVFDVLFRLLKKIYGQKKITYVRNITDIDDKIINASKQNNKDIKELTKIITASFHNDCKYLNCLEPSFEPKATDHVKEMVGMVMNLIKNKHAYENEKHVYFSVSSFKEYGKLSNKNSEELIAGSRVEVSKYKKNPLDF
;
A
#
# COMPACT_ATOMS: atom_id res chain seq x y z
N LYS A 1 -13.50 2.44 21.91
CA LYS A 1 -13.00 1.12 21.44
C LYS A 1 -14.20 0.35 20.92
N GLU A 2 -14.18 -0.02 19.66
CA GLU A 2 -15.21 -0.83 19.03
C GLU A 2 -14.77 -2.30 18.98
N LYS A 3 -15.73 -3.20 19.04
CA LYS A 3 -15.47 -4.63 18.87
C LYS A 3 -15.31 -4.91 17.39
N PHE A 4 -14.21 -5.58 17.01
CA PHE A 4 -14.04 -6.03 15.64
C PHE A 4 -15.07 -7.12 15.31
N VAL A 5 -15.81 -6.90 14.23
CA VAL A 5 -16.75 -7.87 13.64
C VAL A 5 -16.43 -8.00 12.17
N PRO A 6 -16.03 -9.18 11.67
CA PRO A 6 -15.76 -9.36 10.26
C PRO A 6 -17.06 -9.29 9.44
N ILE A 7 -16.96 -8.89 8.18
CA ILE A 7 -18.09 -8.87 7.25
C ILE A 7 -18.66 -10.29 7.06
N ASN A 8 -17.77 -11.29 7.00
CA ASN A 8 -18.13 -12.70 6.91
C ASN A 8 -17.25 -13.53 7.86
N ASN A 9 -17.87 -14.22 8.82
CA ASN A 9 -17.15 -15.06 9.80
C ASN A 9 -16.50 -16.31 9.17
N ASN A 10 -16.89 -16.69 7.97
CA ASN A 10 -16.33 -17.82 7.25
C ASN A 10 -15.21 -17.45 6.28
N GLU A 11 -15.04 -16.16 6.03
CA GLU A 11 -14.04 -15.62 5.10
C GLU A 11 -13.57 -14.26 5.57
N VAL A 12 -12.55 -14.24 6.41
CA VAL A 12 -11.99 -13.02 7.01
C VAL A 12 -10.79 -12.57 6.19
N GLY A 13 -10.93 -11.42 5.52
CA GLY A 13 -9.84 -10.77 4.78
C GLY A 13 -8.99 -9.87 5.66
N MET A 14 -7.67 -9.93 5.47
CA MET A 14 -6.71 -9.04 6.08
C MET A 14 -5.77 -8.51 4.99
N TYR A 15 -5.74 -7.20 4.78
CA TYR A 15 -4.80 -6.56 3.86
C TYR A 15 -3.82 -5.69 4.62
N VAL A 16 -2.54 -5.86 4.35
CA VAL A 16 -1.46 -5.05 4.93
C VAL A 16 -0.61 -4.47 3.83
N CYS A 17 -0.34 -3.17 3.90
CA CYS A 17 0.58 -2.53 2.98
C CYS A 17 1.98 -3.11 3.18
N GLY A 18 2.56 -3.66 2.11
CA GLY A 18 3.91 -4.22 2.11
C GLY A 18 4.98 -3.16 1.86
N PRO A 19 6.25 -3.57 1.71
CA PRO A 19 7.37 -2.67 1.53
C PRO A 19 7.42 -2.09 0.12
N THR A 20 8.02 -0.89 0.01
CA THR A 20 8.57 -0.39 -1.25
C THR A 20 10.03 -0.87 -1.33
N VAL A 21 10.34 -1.68 -2.35
CA VAL A 21 11.60 -2.43 -2.42
C VAL A 21 12.71 -1.64 -3.12
N TYR A 22 13.06 -0.47 -2.58
CA TYR A 22 14.12 0.39 -3.09
C TYR A 22 15.46 0.28 -2.32
N ASP A 23 15.41 -0.18 -1.06
CA ASP A 23 16.56 -0.31 -0.17
C ASP A 23 16.34 -1.47 0.82
N PHE A 24 17.42 -1.94 1.45
CA PHE A 24 17.35 -2.99 2.43
C PHE A 24 16.45 -2.65 3.61
N PRO A 25 15.68 -3.62 4.12
CA PRO A 25 14.85 -3.41 5.29
C PRO A 25 15.69 -3.04 6.53
N HIS A 26 15.12 -2.23 7.40
CA HIS A 26 15.70 -1.90 8.70
C HIS A 26 14.70 -2.22 9.82
N ILE A 27 15.13 -2.12 11.07
CA ILE A 27 14.32 -2.50 12.25
C ILE A 27 12.95 -1.78 12.29
N GLY A 28 12.85 -0.57 11.75
CA GLY A 28 11.59 0.16 11.63
C GLY A 28 10.58 -0.54 10.72
N ASN A 29 11.04 -1.28 9.71
CA ASN A 29 10.19 -2.06 8.82
C ASN A 29 9.74 -3.37 9.49
N ALA A 30 10.53 -3.91 10.42
CA ALA A 30 10.19 -5.12 11.15
C ALA A 30 8.99 -4.92 12.08
N ARG A 31 8.83 -3.74 12.66
CA ARG A 31 7.74 -3.44 13.61
C ARG A 31 6.35 -3.73 13.04
N PRO A 32 5.91 -3.14 11.91
CA PRO A 32 4.62 -3.45 11.33
C PRO A 32 4.49 -4.92 10.93
N LEU A 33 5.55 -5.56 10.43
CA LEU A 33 5.54 -6.98 10.09
C LEU A 33 5.16 -7.85 11.29
N VAL A 34 5.84 -7.69 12.41
CA VAL A 34 5.61 -8.47 13.64
C VAL A 34 4.21 -8.15 14.22
N VAL A 35 3.80 -6.88 14.25
CA VAL A 35 2.48 -6.50 14.76
C VAL A 35 1.35 -7.15 13.96
N PHE A 36 1.44 -7.13 12.64
CA PHE A 36 0.43 -7.73 11.78
C PHE A 36 0.52 -9.26 11.73
N ASP A 37 1.69 -9.85 11.94
CA ASP A 37 1.83 -11.30 12.13
C ASP A 37 1.11 -11.77 13.39
N VAL A 38 1.27 -11.06 14.51
CA VAL A 38 0.52 -11.35 15.75
C VAL A 38 -0.99 -11.25 15.51
N LEU A 39 -1.45 -10.22 14.80
CA LEU A 39 -2.87 -10.10 14.44
C LEU A 39 -3.33 -11.26 13.56
N PHE A 40 -2.56 -11.64 12.56
CA PHE A 40 -2.87 -12.75 11.67
C PHE A 40 -3.00 -14.08 12.44
N ARG A 41 -2.07 -14.36 13.34
CA ARG A 41 -2.12 -15.54 14.22
C ARG A 41 -3.36 -15.52 15.13
N LEU A 42 -3.70 -14.35 15.68
CA LEU A 42 -4.88 -14.18 16.52
C LEU A 42 -6.17 -14.43 15.73
N LEU A 43 -6.29 -13.87 14.53
CA LEU A 43 -7.44 -14.09 13.65
C LEU A 43 -7.58 -15.59 13.30
N LYS A 44 -6.48 -16.25 12.94
CA LYS A 44 -6.47 -17.72 12.68
C LYS A 44 -6.91 -18.53 13.89
N LYS A 45 -6.55 -18.11 15.11
CA LYS A 45 -6.97 -18.77 16.35
C LYS A 45 -8.47 -18.58 16.62
N ILE A 46 -9.01 -17.38 16.37
CA ILE A 46 -10.41 -17.04 16.68
C ILE A 46 -11.37 -17.63 15.64
N TYR A 47 -11.08 -17.44 14.36
CA TYR A 47 -12.00 -17.76 13.27
C TYR A 47 -11.70 -19.10 12.59
N GLY A 48 -10.50 -19.64 12.77
CA GLY A 48 -10.05 -20.90 12.18
C GLY A 48 -8.97 -20.71 11.11
N GLN A 49 -8.04 -21.66 11.05
CA GLN A 49 -6.83 -21.60 10.23
C GLN A 49 -7.07 -21.34 8.74
N LYS A 50 -8.13 -21.92 8.18
CA LYS A 50 -8.45 -21.87 6.74
C LYS A 50 -9.39 -20.73 6.34
N LYS A 51 -9.88 -19.95 7.32
CA LYS A 51 -10.86 -18.89 7.06
C LYS A 51 -10.23 -17.50 6.90
N ILE A 52 -8.93 -17.39 7.08
CA ILE A 52 -8.24 -16.10 7.01
C ILE A 52 -7.45 -16.02 5.71
N THR A 53 -7.78 -15.02 4.90
CA THR A 53 -7.00 -14.64 3.72
C THR A 53 -6.16 -13.42 4.05
N TYR A 54 -4.85 -13.58 4.12
CA TYR A 54 -3.90 -12.49 4.37
C TYR A 54 -3.22 -12.08 3.06
N VAL A 55 -3.36 -10.82 2.70
CA VAL A 55 -2.72 -10.22 1.53
C VAL A 55 -1.73 -9.16 1.99
N ARG A 56 -0.51 -9.21 1.45
CA ARG A 56 0.53 -8.18 1.63
C ARG A 56 1.14 -7.91 0.26
N ASN A 57 1.08 -6.68 -0.22
CA ASN A 57 1.65 -6.34 -1.52
C ASN A 57 3.16 -6.12 -1.45
N ILE A 58 3.80 -6.15 -2.61
CA ILE A 58 5.16 -5.62 -2.85
C ILE A 58 5.03 -4.43 -3.78
N THR A 59 5.51 -3.25 -3.34
CA THR A 59 5.59 -2.07 -4.20
C THR A 59 6.95 -2.09 -4.91
N ASP A 60 6.94 -2.59 -6.12
CA ASP A 60 8.12 -2.77 -6.98
C ASP A 60 8.20 -1.74 -8.12
N ILE A 61 7.37 -0.70 -8.05
CA ILE A 61 7.41 0.50 -8.89
C ILE A 61 7.13 1.74 -8.03
N ASP A 62 8.07 2.69 -8.00
CA ASP A 62 8.00 3.93 -7.22
C ASP A 62 9.16 4.84 -7.64
N ASP A 63 9.03 6.15 -7.47
CA ASP A 63 10.12 7.11 -7.75
C ASP A 63 11.40 6.81 -6.96
N LYS A 64 11.26 6.32 -5.72
CA LYS A 64 12.40 5.91 -4.89
C LYS A 64 13.17 4.75 -5.52
N ILE A 65 12.47 3.79 -6.13
CA ILE A 65 13.10 2.66 -6.85
C ILE A 65 13.85 3.16 -8.06
N ILE A 66 13.26 4.07 -8.84
CA ILE A 66 13.89 4.68 -10.02
C ILE A 66 15.18 5.43 -9.61
N ASN A 67 15.10 6.20 -8.53
CA ASN A 67 16.25 6.95 -8.01
C ASN A 67 17.34 6.01 -7.46
N ALA A 68 16.97 5.00 -6.69
CA ALA A 68 17.90 4.00 -6.16
C ALA A 68 18.60 3.20 -7.29
N SER A 69 17.86 2.83 -8.33
CA SER A 69 18.39 2.18 -9.54
C SER A 69 19.48 3.03 -10.20
N LYS A 70 19.21 4.33 -10.41
CA LYS A 70 20.19 5.28 -10.96
C LYS A 70 21.42 5.43 -10.08
N GLN A 71 21.22 5.62 -8.76
CA GLN A 71 22.32 5.81 -7.79
C GLN A 71 23.25 4.59 -7.70
N ASN A 72 22.68 3.39 -7.77
CA ASN A 72 23.40 2.13 -7.67
C ASN A 72 23.87 1.60 -9.04
N ASN A 73 23.55 2.29 -10.13
CA ASN A 73 23.80 1.83 -11.50
C ASN A 73 23.35 0.38 -11.75
N LYS A 74 22.14 0.05 -11.24
CA LYS A 74 21.53 -1.29 -11.37
C LYS A 74 20.21 -1.21 -12.11
N ASP A 75 19.90 -2.25 -12.85
CA ASP A 75 18.56 -2.41 -13.44
C ASP A 75 17.49 -2.49 -12.34
N ILE A 76 16.32 -1.87 -12.59
CA ILE A 76 15.21 -1.83 -11.64
C ILE A 76 14.76 -3.23 -11.25
N LYS A 77 14.65 -4.16 -12.20
CA LYS A 77 14.21 -5.53 -11.93
C LYS A 77 15.22 -6.29 -11.09
N GLU A 78 16.51 -6.07 -11.33
CA GLU A 78 17.59 -6.67 -10.55
C GLU A 78 17.56 -6.12 -9.12
N LEU A 79 17.47 -4.80 -8.95
CA LEU A 79 17.41 -4.13 -7.65
C LEU A 79 16.20 -4.65 -6.84
N THR A 80 15.00 -4.57 -7.41
CA THR A 80 13.77 -4.98 -6.72
C THR A 80 13.77 -6.46 -6.35
N LYS A 81 14.35 -7.32 -7.20
CA LYS A 81 14.51 -8.76 -6.92
C LYS A 81 15.41 -9.01 -5.72
N ILE A 82 16.57 -8.33 -5.65
CA ILE A 82 17.53 -8.47 -4.54
C ILE A 82 16.89 -8.00 -3.24
N ILE A 83 16.27 -6.82 -3.24
CA ILE A 83 15.66 -6.24 -2.03
C ILE A 83 14.46 -7.07 -1.56
N THR A 84 13.61 -7.55 -2.48
CA THR A 84 12.50 -8.45 -2.13
C THR A 84 13.00 -9.75 -1.49
N ALA A 85 14.06 -10.35 -2.02
CA ALA A 85 14.66 -11.55 -1.44
C ALA A 85 15.20 -11.29 -0.03
N SER A 86 15.88 -10.17 0.20
CA SER A 86 16.33 -9.76 1.54
C SER A 86 15.15 -9.58 2.49
N PHE A 87 14.11 -8.88 2.06
CA PHE A 87 12.89 -8.71 2.84
C PHE A 87 12.25 -10.04 3.26
N HIS A 88 12.16 -11.01 2.35
CA HIS A 88 11.63 -12.35 2.67
C HIS A 88 12.52 -13.10 3.68
N ASN A 89 13.84 -12.98 3.55
CA ASN A 89 14.77 -13.57 4.51
C ASN A 89 14.59 -12.97 5.91
N ASP A 90 14.42 -11.63 5.99
CA ASP A 90 14.17 -10.95 7.27
C ASP A 90 12.82 -11.35 7.88
N CYS A 91 11.76 -11.46 7.06
CA CYS A 91 10.46 -11.97 7.51
C CYS A 91 10.59 -13.38 8.12
N LYS A 92 11.35 -14.26 7.46
CA LYS A 92 11.60 -15.62 7.91
C LYS A 92 12.45 -15.65 9.19
N TYR A 93 13.49 -14.82 9.27
CA TYR A 93 14.31 -14.66 10.46
C TYR A 93 13.49 -14.21 11.69
N LEU A 94 12.53 -13.30 11.47
CA LEU A 94 11.60 -12.82 12.49
C LEU A 94 10.46 -13.82 12.79
N ASN A 95 10.47 -15.00 12.16
CA ASN A 95 9.42 -16.02 12.31
C ASN A 95 8.01 -15.51 11.97
N CYS A 96 7.90 -14.52 11.08
CA CYS A 96 6.62 -14.05 10.56
C CYS A 96 6.05 -15.07 9.57
N LEU A 97 4.74 -15.33 9.65
CA LEU A 97 4.04 -16.20 8.71
C LEU A 97 3.98 -15.55 7.31
N GLU A 98 4.04 -16.38 6.29
CA GLU A 98 3.85 -15.93 4.91
C GLU A 98 2.39 -15.49 4.69
N PRO A 99 2.16 -14.44 3.90
CA PRO A 99 0.83 -14.07 3.48
C PRO A 99 0.22 -15.14 2.55
N SER A 100 -1.11 -15.18 2.45
CA SER A 100 -1.81 -16.05 1.50
C SER A 100 -1.54 -15.64 0.06
N PHE A 101 -1.41 -14.31 -0.17
CA PHE A 101 -1.07 -13.72 -1.46
C PHE A 101 -0.12 -12.52 -1.27
N GLU A 102 0.85 -12.40 -2.15
CA GLU A 102 1.79 -11.28 -2.14
C GLU A 102 1.92 -10.67 -3.54
N PRO A 103 0.89 -9.91 -4.00
CA PRO A 103 0.87 -9.32 -5.33
C PRO A 103 1.93 -8.22 -5.47
N LYS A 104 2.56 -8.15 -6.64
CA LYS A 104 3.45 -7.04 -7.01
C LYS A 104 2.67 -5.95 -7.73
N ALA A 105 3.01 -4.68 -7.48
CA ALA A 105 2.35 -3.56 -8.14
C ALA A 105 2.47 -3.63 -9.67
N THR A 106 3.63 -4.03 -10.19
CA THR A 106 3.88 -4.14 -11.63
C THR A 106 3.01 -5.19 -12.32
N ASP A 107 2.56 -6.22 -11.61
CA ASP A 107 1.71 -7.28 -12.16
C ASP A 107 0.25 -6.82 -12.34
N HIS A 108 -0.14 -5.68 -11.75
CA HIS A 108 -1.52 -5.18 -11.70
C HIS A 108 -1.71 -3.80 -12.36
N VAL A 109 -0.77 -3.34 -13.18
CA VAL A 109 -0.84 -2.02 -13.84
C VAL A 109 -2.09 -1.89 -14.72
N LYS A 110 -2.49 -2.96 -15.40
CA LYS A 110 -3.68 -2.96 -16.26
C LYS A 110 -4.97 -2.71 -15.47
N GLU A 111 -5.09 -3.36 -14.32
CA GLU A 111 -6.23 -3.19 -13.42
C GLU A 111 -6.25 -1.81 -12.80
N MET A 112 -5.08 -1.27 -12.42
CA MET A 112 -4.93 0.11 -11.94
C MET A 112 -5.38 1.12 -12.99
N VAL A 113 -4.95 0.98 -14.24
CA VAL A 113 -5.38 1.84 -15.36
C VAL A 113 -6.90 1.76 -15.55
N GLY A 114 -7.47 0.55 -15.51
CA GLY A 114 -8.92 0.36 -15.60
C GLY A 114 -9.68 1.08 -14.48
N MET A 115 -9.18 1.01 -13.25
CA MET A 115 -9.76 1.73 -12.11
C MET A 115 -9.67 3.25 -12.30
N VAL A 116 -8.52 3.77 -12.72
CA VAL A 116 -8.31 5.20 -12.98
C VAL A 116 -9.27 5.71 -14.05
N MET A 117 -9.45 4.96 -15.15
CA MET A 117 -10.41 5.33 -16.20
C MET A 117 -11.85 5.37 -15.66
N ASN A 118 -12.24 4.45 -14.80
CA ASN A 118 -13.56 4.47 -14.17
C ASN A 118 -13.73 5.68 -13.23
N LEU A 119 -12.70 6.05 -12.47
CA LEU A 119 -12.72 7.24 -11.62
C LEU A 119 -12.90 8.51 -12.44
N ILE A 120 -12.21 8.64 -13.58
CA ILE A 120 -12.35 9.78 -14.51
C ILE A 120 -13.79 9.81 -15.07
N LYS A 121 -14.28 8.66 -15.56
CA LYS A 121 -15.65 8.55 -16.10
C LYS A 121 -16.70 8.97 -15.07
N ASN A 122 -16.51 8.62 -13.80
CA ASN A 122 -17.42 8.95 -12.70
C ASN A 122 -17.14 10.34 -12.09
N LYS A 123 -16.25 11.15 -12.68
CA LYS A 123 -15.87 12.49 -12.22
C LYS A 123 -15.23 12.55 -10.83
N HIS A 124 -14.65 11.42 -10.38
CA HIS A 124 -13.86 11.35 -9.15
C HIS A 124 -12.36 11.59 -9.38
N ALA A 125 -11.94 11.57 -10.64
CA ALA A 125 -10.59 11.95 -11.04
C ALA A 125 -10.63 12.82 -12.29
N TYR A 126 -9.53 13.53 -12.55
CA TYR A 126 -9.36 14.37 -13.73
C TYR A 126 -7.92 14.32 -14.23
N GLU A 127 -7.75 14.54 -15.53
CA GLU A 127 -6.45 14.70 -16.16
C GLU A 127 -6.10 16.18 -16.25
N ASN A 128 -4.85 16.53 -15.94
CA ASN A 128 -4.28 17.84 -16.19
C ASN A 128 -2.77 17.70 -16.46
N GLU A 129 -2.29 18.25 -17.59
CA GLU A 129 -0.88 18.23 -18.01
C GLU A 129 -0.26 16.81 -17.95
N LYS A 130 -0.96 15.81 -18.49
CA LYS A 130 -0.56 14.40 -18.54
C LYS A 130 -0.45 13.71 -17.17
N HIS A 131 -0.96 14.33 -16.12
CA HIS A 131 -1.12 13.72 -14.80
C HIS A 131 -2.60 13.47 -14.53
N VAL A 132 -2.89 12.39 -13.82
CA VAL A 132 -4.25 12.12 -13.35
C VAL A 132 -4.29 12.37 -11.84
N TYR A 133 -5.29 13.12 -11.41
CA TYR A 133 -5.51 13.46 -10.01
C TYR A 133 -6.87 12.96 -9.55
N PHE A 134 -6.90 12.34 -8.38
CA PHE A 134 -8.15 12.06 -7.67
C PHE A 134 -8.67 13.34 -7.04
N SER A 135 -9.94 13.67 -7.30
CA SER A 135 -10.61 14.85 -6.75
C SER A 135 -11.15 14.52 -5.36
N VAL A 136 -10.42 14.92 -4.32
CA VAL A 136 -10.79 14.64 -2.91
C VAL A 136 -12.15 15.22 -2.57
N SER A 137 -12.48 16.41 -3.07
CA SER A 137 -13.79 17.05 -2.84
C SER A 137 -14.98 16.28 -3.41
N SER A 138 -14.74 15.39 -4.38
CA SER A 138 -15.78 14.53 -4.96
C SER A 138 -16.18 13.37 -4.03
N PHE A 139 -15.38 13.07 -2.99
CA PHE A 139 -15.63 12.00 -2.05
C PHE A 139 -15.83 12.55 -0.64
N LYS A 140 -17.08 12.80 -0.26
CA LYS A 140 -17.48 13.44 1.02
C LYS A 140 -16.99 12.73 2.27
N GLU A 141 -16.74 11.43 2.18
CA GLU A 141 -16.28 10.60 3.29
C GLU A 141 -14.75 10.56 3.44
N TYR A 142 -14.02 11.30 2.58
CA TYR A 142 -12.55 11.31 2.64
C TYR A 142 -12.06 11.84 4.00
N GLY A 143 -11.11 11.12 4.59
CA GLY A 143 -10.58 11.44 5.92
C GLY A 143 -11.32 10.78 7.10
N LYS A 144 -12.54 10.26 6.93
CA LYS A 144 -13.29 9.61 8.03
C LYS A 144 -12.54 8.44 8.65
N LEU A 145 -11.93 7.57 7.85
CA LEU A 145 -11.21 6.40 8.36
C LEU A 145 -9.98 6.80 9.19
N SER A 146 -9.24 7.82 8.75
CA SER A 146 -8.06 8.33 9.44
C SER A 146 -8.41 9.31 10.57
N ASN A 147 -9.66 9.72 10.68
CA ASN A 147 -10.15 10.76 11.60
C ASN A 147 -9.36 12.07 11.47
N LYS A 148 -8.97 12.42 10.23
CA LYS A 148 -8.22 13.64 9.91
C LYS A 148 -9.09 14.62 9.14
N ASN A 149 -8.96 15.90 9.47
CA ASN A 149 -9.54 16.98 8.68
C ASN A 149 -8.65 17.37 7.50
N SER A 150 -9.19 18.21 6.60
CA SER A 150 -8.48 18.65 5.39
C SER A 150 -7.19 19.42 5.67
N GLU A 151 -7.15 20.22 6.74
CA GLU A 151 -5.96 21.02 7.11
C GLU A 151 -4.81 20.12 7.58
N GLU A 152 -5.12 19.10 8.40
CA GLU A 152 -4.15 18.10 8.83
C GLU A 152 -3.61 17.24 7.69
N LEU A 153 -4.44 16.97 6.67
CA LEU A 153 -4.02 16.23 5.48
C LEU A 153 -3.07 17.05 4.62
N ILE A 154 -3.30 18.36 4.46
CA ILE A 154 -2.39 19.26 3.74
C ILE A 154 -1.08 19.41 4.50
N ALA A 155 -1.13 19.64 5.82
CA ALA A 155 0.06 19.78 6.66
C ALA A 155 0.94 18.53 6.71
N GLY A 156 0.35 17.34 6.55
CA GLY A 156 1.04 16.04 6.52
C GLY A 156 1.57 15.64 5.14
N SER A 157 1.38 16.47 4.12
CA SER A 157 1.86 16.18 2.76
C SER A 157 3.39 16.17 2.71
N ARG A 158 3.96 15.08 2.20
CA ARG A 158 5.41 14.92 2.00
C ARG A 158 5.91 15.42 0.65
N VAL A 159 4.99 15.81 -0.22
CA VAL A 159 5.26 16.20 -1.60
C VAL A 159 4.79 17.64 -1.79
N GLU A 160 5.58 18.45 -2.47
CA GLU A 160 5.17 19.79 -2.86
C GLU A 160 3.85 19.73 -3.64
N VAL A 161 2.97 20.70 -3.35
CA VAL A 161 1.69 20.77 -4.03
C VAL A 161 1.92 21.12 -5.49
N SER A 162 1.65 20.17 -6.38
CA SER A 162 1.77 20.40 -7.82
C SER A 162 0.85 21.55 -8.27
N LYS A 163 1.39 22.47 -9.05
CA LYS A 163 0.64 23.60 -9.67
C LYS A 163 -0.49 23.17 -10.61
N TYR A 164 -0.49 21.89 -10.98
CA TYR A 164 -1.50 21.31 -11.87
C TYR A 164 -2.71 20.74 -11.13
N LYS A 165 -2.70 20.72 -9.82
CA LYS A 165 -3.84 20.30 -8.99
C LYS A 165 -4.91 21.39 -8.96
N LYS A 166 -6.18 21.01 -9.07
CA LYS A 166 -7.33 21.92 -8.88
C LYS A 166 -7.54 22.28 -7.42
N ASN A 167 -7.20 21.36 -6.54
CA ASN A 167 -7.24 21.53 -5.08
C ASN A 167 -5.94 20.99 -4.47
N PRO A 168 -5.33 21.67 -3.50
CA PRO A 168 -4.12 21.18 -2.83
C PRO A 168 -4.22 19.78 -2.26
N LEU A 169 -5.43 19.35 -1.87
CA LEU A 169 -5.73 18.01 -1.35
C LEU A 169 -5.76 16.92 -2.41
N ASP A 170 -5.97 17.25 -3.68
CA ASP A 170 -6.03 16.26 -4.75
C ASP A 170 -4.69 15.52 -4.87
N PHE A 171 -4.70 14.23 -5.22
CA PHE A 171 -3.49 13.41 -5.29
C PHE A 171 -3.51 12.42 -6.45
#